data_8fd3c42eb999bd015667ab8f13bc3585
#
_entry.id   8fd3c42eb999bd015667ab8f13bc3585
#
_cell.length_a   1.000
_cell.length_b   1.000
_cell.length_c   1.000
_cell.angle_alpha   90.00
_cell.angle_beta   90.00
_cell.angle_gamma   90.00
#
_symmetry.space_group_name_H-M   'P 1'
#
loop_
_entity.id
_entity.type
_entity.pdbx_description
1 polymer ?
#
loop_
_entity_poly.entity_id
_entity_poly.type
_entity_poly.pdbx_seq_one_letter_code
_entity_poly.pdbx_strand_id
1 'polypeptide(L)'
;MEDSTLSKIFELNTEDLIQAAIENGEGAIASNGALSLETGARTGRSPNDRFIVKEDSTSQLIDWGDINKPFDAEKFSRLWDKVDVYLAEKNRYLSKVHVGAHQDHYIPVNVIAESASHSMFSKLIFISPDEFNPQTKKEWQILSALNYECSPEEDGTNSEGCVIINFAARKVLLAGMKYAGEMKKSMFSVQNFLMPEKDVLPMHCSSNV
;
A
#
# COMPACT_ATOMS: atom_id res chain seq x y z
N MET A 1 -12.94 9.45 -34.78
CA MET A 1 -12.75 10.34 -33.64
C MET A 1 -12.61 9.44 -32.44
N GLU A 2 -11.38 9.12 -32.10
CA GLU A 2 -11.06 8.31 -30.93
C GLU A 2 -11.29 9.22 -29.71
N ASP A 3 -12.29 8.87 -28.93
CA ASP A 3 -12.50 9.41 -27.59
C ASP A 3 -11.32 8.90 -26.74
N SER A 4 -10.28 9.71 -26.61
CA SER A 4 -9.17 9.41 -25.70
C SER A 4 -9.77 9.42 -24.29
N THR A 5 -10.13 8.24 -23.80
CA THR A 5 -10.66 8.05 -22.46
C THR A 5 -9.55 8.42 -21.50
N LEU A 6 -9.55 9.66 -21.05
CA LEU A 6 -8.65 10.14 -20.01
C LEU A 6 -8.81 9.23 -18.79
N SER A 7 -7.71 8.64 -18.34
CA SER A 7 -7.67 7.85 -17.11
C SER A 7 -8.23 8.65 -15.94
N LYS A 8 -9.05 8.00 -15.11
CA LYS A 8 -9.75 8.67 -14.01
C LYS A 8 -9.24 8.17 -12.65
N ILE A 9 -9.23 9.08 -11.69
CA ILE A 9 -9.06 8.74 -10.29
C ILE A 9 -10.43 8.77 -9.62
N PHE A 10 -10.80 7.64 -8.97
CA PHE A 10 -12.09 7.48 -8.30
C PHE A 10 -11.89 7.50 -6.79
N GLU A 11 -12.69 8.29 -6.10
CA GLU A 11 -12.80 8.25 -4.65
C GLU A 11 -14.20 7.75 -4.29
N LEU A 12 -14.32 6.42 -4.09
CA LEU A 12 -15.59 5.71 -3.90
C LEU A 12 -15.73 5.23 -2.46
N ASN A 13 -16.98 5.04 -2.01
CA ASN A 13 -17.28 4.34 -0.77
C ASN A 13 -17.05 2.82 -0.91
N THR A 14 -17.18 2.07 0.17
CA THR A 14 -16.89 0.62 0.17
C THR A 14 -17.85 -0.16 -0.72
N GLU A 15 -19.13 0.18 -0.74
CA GLU A 15 -20.16 -0.51 -1.55
C GLU A 15 -19.92 -0.31 -3.04
N ASP A 16 -19.63 0.93 -3.46
CA ASP A 16 -19.31 1.26 -4.85
C ASP A 16 -17.99 0.61 -5.28
N LEU A 17 -17.01 0.47 -4.37
CA LEU A 17 -15.77 -0.25 -4.66
C LEU A 17 -15.98 -1.76 -4.87
N ILE A 18 -16.89 -2.38 -4.12
CA ILE A 18 -17.27 -3.79 -4.33
C ILE A 18 -17.91 -3.93 -5.71
N GLN A 19 -18.84 -3.05 -6.04
CA GLN A 19 -19.50 -3.07 -7.36
C GLN A 19 -18.48 -2.87 -8.48
N ALA A 20 -17.58 -1.89 -8.35
CA ALA A 20 -16.52 -1.65 -9.32
C ALA A 20 -15.57 -2.86 -9.47
N ALA A 21 -15.23 -3.54 -8.37
CA ALA A 21 -14.40 -4.74 -8.41
C ALA A 21 -15.06 -5.87 -9.23
N ILE A 22 -16.38 -6.03 -9.10
CA ILE A 22 -17.15 -7.02 -9.89
C ILE A 22 -17.17 -6.61 -11.36
N GLU A 23 -17.50 -5.36 -11.66
CA GLU A 23 -17.57 -4.83 -13.03
C GLU A 23 -16.22 -4.90 -13.75
N ASN A 24 -15.12 -4.70 -13.03
CA ASN A 24 -13.76 -4.85 -13.54
C ASN A 24 -13.32 -6.32 -13.69
N GLY A 25 -14.12 -7.28 -13.24
CA GLY A 25 -13.73 -8.70 -13.25
C GLY A 25 -12.63 -9.07 -12.27
N GLU A 26 -12.47 -8.30 -11.19
CA GLU A 26 -11.44 -8.54 -10.15
C GLU A 26 -11.81 -9.72 -9.24
N GLY A 27 -13.10 -10.08 -9.16
CA GLY A 27 -13.61 -11.15 -8.33
C GLY A 27 -15.10 -11.40 -8.52
N ALA A 28 -15.68 -12.21 -7.61
CA ALA A 28 -17.09 -12.56 -7.61
C ALA A 28 -17.68 -12.58 -6.19
N ILE A 29 -18.97 -12.33 -6.07
CA ILE A 29 -19.68 -12.45 -4.80
C ILE A 29 -19.96 -13.92 -4.50
N ALA A 30 -19.46 -14.40 -3.37
CA ALA A 30 -19.79 -15.71 -2.84
C ALA A 30 -21.23 -15.78 -2.30
N SER A 31 -21.76 -16.98 -2.10
CA SER A 31 -23.14 -17.18 -1.62
C SER A 31 -23.47 -16.54 -0.26
N ASN A 32 -22.44 -16.27 0.54
CA ASN A 32 -22.55 -15.59 1.84
C ASN A 32 -22.39 -14.05 1.75
N GLY A 33 -22.29 -13.48 0.53
CA GLY A 33 -22.13 -12.06 0.30
C GLY A 33 -20.67 -11.55 0.35
N ALA A 34 -19.68 -12.40 0.61
CA ALA A 34 -18.27 -11.99 0.62
C ALA A 34 -17.73 -11.85 -0.81
N LEU A 35 -16.90 -10.83 -1.05
CA LEU A 35 -16.15 -10.70 -2.29
C LEU A 35 -14.99 -11.70 -2.30
N SER A 36 -15.00 -12.63 -3.24
CA SER A 36 -13.94 -13.60 -3.49
C SER A 36 -13.00 -13.07 -4.56
N LEU A 37 -11.71 -13.04 -4.26
CA LEU A 37 -10.66 -12.47 -5.10
C LEU A 37 -9.58 -13.51 -5.38
N GLU A 38 -8.96 -13.41 -6.55
CA GLU A 38 -7.74 -14.15 -6.85
C GLU A 38 -6.49 -13.37 -6.42
N THR A 39 -5.61 -14.03 -5.66
CA THR A 39 -4.34 -13.45 -5.22
C THR A 39 -3.15 -13.89 -6.08
N GLY A 40 -3.40 -14.64 -7.15
CA GLY A 40 -2.38 -15.16 -8.07
C GLY A 40 -1.43 -16.15 -7.38
N ALA A 41 -0.20 -16.19 -7.86
CA ALA A 41 0.83 -17.12 -7.34
C ALA A 41 1.23 -16.81 -5.88
N ARG A 42 1.05 -15.57 -5.44
CA ARG A 42 1.36 -15.14 -4.06
C ARG A 42 0.08 -15.11 -3.23
N THR A 43 -0.25 -16.25 -2.61
CA THR A 43 -1.47 -16.40 -1.78
C THR A 43 -1.34 -15.80 -0.38
N GLY A 44 -0.22 -15.18 -0.07
CA GLY A 44 0.10 -14.56 1.19
C GLY A 44 1.25 -13.57 1.04
N ARG A 45 1.89 -13.23 2.16
CA ARG A 45 3.03 -12.32 2.16
C ARG A 45 4.25 -12.91 1.46
N SER A 46 5.02 -12.03 0.80
CA SER A 46 6.27 -12.38 0.12
C SER A 46 7.47 -11.79 0.87
N PRO A 47 7.99 -12.45 1.91
CA PRO A 47 9.06 -11.90 2.74
C PRO A 47 10.37 -11.69 1.96
N ASN A 48 10.59 -12.44 0.89
CA ASN A 48 11.77 -12.28 0.05
C ASN A 48 11.72 -11.04 -0.84
N ASP A 49 10.54 -10.52 -1.12
CA ASP A 49 10.30 -9.38 -2.00
C ASP A 49 10.04 -8.07 -1.22
N ARG A 50 10.37 -8.07 0.09
CA ARG A 50 10.18 -6.90 0.96
C ARG A 50 11.49 -6.22 1.23
N PHE A 51 11.47 -4.88 1.12
CA PHE A 51 12.64 -4.03 1.26
C PHE A 51 12.33 -2.76 2.03
N ILE A 52 13.37 -2.16 2.59
CA ILE A 52 13.34 -0.82 3.19
C ILE A 52 14.39 0.02 2.47
N VAL A 53 14.01 1.21 2.04
CA VAL A 53 14.96 2.14 1.38
C VAL A 53 16.01 2.58 2.39
N LYS A 54 17.27 2.47 1.99
CA LYS A 54 18.39 2.89 2.82
C LYS A 54 18.67 4.37 2.60
N GLU A 55 18.19 5.19 3.53
CA GLU A 55 18.37 6.64 3.54
C GLU A 55 19.24 7.05 4.73
N ASP A 56 20.10 8.05 4.56
CA ASP A 56 21.01 8.50 5.61
C ASP A 56 20.28 8.90 6.89
N SER A 57 19.11 9.54 6.76
CA SER A 57 18.29 10.02 7.88
C SER A 57 17.65 8.91 8.73
N THR A 58 17.52 7.70 8.20
CA THR A 58 16.80 6.58 8.86
C THR A 58 17.65 5.32 9.00
N SER A 59 18.74 5.22 8.24
CA SER A 59 19.55 4.01 8.12
C SER A 59 20.11 3.50 9.45
N GLN A 60 20.44 4.39 10.37
CA GLN A 60 21.03 4.03 11.67
C GLN A 60 19.99 3.53 12.68
N LEU A 61 18.71 3.73 12.41
CA LEU A 61 17.59 3.31 13.26
C LEU A 61 17.03 1.95 12.86
N ILE A 62 17.55 1.34 11.81
CA ILE A 62 17.06 0.08 11.26
C ILE A 62 18.08 -1.02 11.51
N ASP A 63 17.61 -2.12 12.08
CA ASP A 63 18.37 -3.36 12.21
C ASP A 63 18.39 -4.09 10.85
N TRP A 64 19.44 -3.85 10.09
CA TRP A 64 19.62 -4.39 8.74
C TRP A 64 20.00 -5.87 8.77
N GLY A 65 19.38 -6.67 7.91
CA GLY A 65 19.62 -8.11 7.78
C GLY A 65 18.63 -8.81 6.87
N ASP A 66 18.44 -10.10 7.08
CA ASP A 66 17.57 -10.93 6.23
C ASP A 66 16.09 -10.52 6.29
N ILE A 67 15.67 -9.86 7.37
CA ILE A 67 14.30 -9.39 7.55
C ILE A 67 14.13 -7.99 6.99
N ASN A 68 15.04 -7.07 7.34
CA ASN A 68 15.03 -5.68 6.88
C ASN A 68 16.08 -5.52 5.78
N LYS A 69 15.71 -5.92 4.56
CA LYS A 69 16.60 -5.86 3.41
C LYS A 69 16.72 -4.43 2.89
N PRO A 70 17.94 -3.92 2.69
CA PRO A 70 18.12 -2.57 2.17
C PRO A 70 17.75 -2.50 0.69
N PHE A 71 17.18 -1.37 0.29
CA PHE A 71 16.93 -1.01 -1.10
C PHE A 71 17.60 0.32 -1.43
N ASP A 72 18.13 0.44 -2.63
CA ASP A 72 18.79 1.65 -3.08
C ASP A 72 17.82 2.81 -3.29
N ALA A 73 18.15 4.01 -2.79
CA ALA A 73 17.26 5.16 -2.80
C ALA A 73 17.00 5.70 -4.23
N GLU A 74 18.01 5.68 -5.10
CA GLU A 74 17.84 6.14 -6.49
C GLU A 74 17.01 5.14 -7.29
N LYS A 75 17.23 3.83 -7.10
CA LYS A 75 16.42 2.79 -7.72
C LYS A 75 14.96 2.89 -7.26
N PHE A 76 14.73 3.14 -5.96
CA PHE A 76 13.39 3.36 -5.45
C PHE A 76 12.70 4.56 -6.12
N SER A 77 13.40 5.69 -6.22
CA SER A 77 12.83 6.88 -6.87
C SER A 77 12.43 6.60 -8.32
N ARG A 78 13.31 5.97 -9.10
CA ARG A 78 13.00 5.59 -10.48
C ARG A 78 11.85 4.61 -10.60
N LEU A 79 11.81 3.58 -9.74
CA LEU A 79 10.72 2.60 -9.75
C LEU A 79 9.39 3.22 -9.31
N TRP A 80 9.42 4.10 -8.31
CA TRP A 80 8.24 4.86 -7.89
C TRP A 80 7.66 5.67 -9.05
N ASP A 81 8.50 6.41 -9.77
CA ASP A 81 8.07 7.23 -10.90
C ASP A 81 7.54 6.38 -12.06
N LYS A 82 8.17 5.23 -12.36
CA LYS A 82 7.65 4.26 -13.35
C LYS A 82 6.25 3.76 -12.98
N VAL A 83 6.04 3.39 -11.72
CA VAL A 83 4.74 2.89 -11.24
C VAL A 83 3.70 4.00 -11.19
N ASP A 84 4.06 5.21 -10.80
CA ASP A 84 3.13 6.35 -10.80
C ASP A 84 2.65 6.69 -12.21
N VAL A 85 3.55 6.71 -13.20
CA VAL A 85 3.21 6.88 -14.63
C VAL A 85 2.30 5.74 -15.10
N TYR A 86 2.65 4.49 -14.80
CA TYR A 86 1.83 3.32 -15.14
C TYR A 86 0.40 3.44 -14.57
N LEU A 87 0.26 3.86 -13.32
CA LEU A 87 -1.03 4.07 -12.69
C LEU A 87 -1.77 5.28 -13.29
N ALA A 88 -1.05 6.31 -13.73
CA ALA A 88 -1.66 7.49 -14.33
C ALA A 88 -2.32 7.21 -15.68
N GLU A 89 -1.89 6.17 -16.39
CA GLU A 89 -2.48 5.73 -17.66
C GLU A 89 -3.74 4.86 -17.49
N LYS A 90 -4.10 4.53 -16.25
CA LYS A 90 -5.21 3.63 -15.90
C LYS A 90 -6.26 4.32 -15.05
N ASN A 91 -7.45 3.75 -15.05
CA ASN A 91 -8.40 4.02 -13.98
C ASN A 91 -7.81 3.56 -12.66
N ARG A 92 -7.85 4.41 -11.65
CA ARG A 92 -7.27 4.16 -10.33
C ARG A 92 -8.20 4.63 -9.22
N TYR A 93 -8.02 4.06 -8.04
CA TYR A 93 -8.89 4.30 -6.89
C TYR A 93 -8.09 4.93 -5.76
N LEU A 94 -8.61 6.05 -5.24
CA LEU A 94 -8.03 6.76 -4.10
C LEU A 94 -8.82 6.43 -2.83
N SER A 95 -8.11 6.01 -1.80
CA SER A 95 -8.64 5.91 -0.44
C SER A 95 -7.83 6.79 0.50
N LYS A 96 -8.51 7.68 1.20
CA LYS A 96 -7.97 8.50 2.28
C LYS A 96 -8.34 7.85 3.61
N VAL A 97 -7.34 7.33 4.32
CA VAL A 97 -7.54 6.51 5.52
C VAL A 97 -6.56 6.90 6.64
N HIS A 98 -6.89 6.51 7.86
CA HIS A 98 -5.99 6.64 8.99
C HIS A 98 -5.53 5.26 9.49
N VAL A 99 -4.24 5.13 9.77
CA VAL A 99 -3.67 3.97 10.44
C VAL A 99 -3.49 4.28 11.92
N GLY A 100 -4.27 3.57 12.77
CA GLY A 100 -4.39 3.86 14.19
C GLY A 100 -5.57 4.80 14.50
N ALA A 101 -6.22 4.56 15.65
CA ALA A 101 -7.41 5.29 16.08
C ALA A 101 -7.11 6.48 17.02
N HIS A 102 -5.95 6.46 17.70
CA HIS A 102 -5.62 7.47 18.71
C HIS A 102 -5.30 8.80 18.05
N GLN A 103 -5.94 9.88 18.49
CA GLN A 103 -5.81 11.21 17.89
C GLN A 103 -4.37 11.74 17.79
N ASP A 104 -3.50 11.36 18.74
CA ASP A 104 -2.10 11.81 18.76
C ASP A 104 -1.17 10.91 17.96
N HIS A 105 -1.58 9.66 17.66
CA HIS A 105 -0.74 8.62 17.11
C HIS A 105 -1.21 8.06 15.76
N TYR A 106 -2.36 8.50 15.23
CA TYR A 106 -2.79 8.06 13.90
C TYR A 106 -1.84 8.58 12.82
N ILE A 107 -1.80 7.86 11.72
CA ILE A 107 -1.01 8.20 10.53
C ILE A 107 -1.99 8.37 9.37
N PRO A 108 -2.13 9.58 8.78
CA PRO A 108 -2.93 9.76 7.57
C PRO A 108 -2.24 9.12 6.37
N VAL A 109 -3.00 8.40 5.55
CA VAL A 109 -2.48 7.66 4.41
C VAL A 109 -3.37 7.86 3.19
N ASN A 110 -2.79 8.26 2.06
CA ASN A 110 -3.39 8.20 0.75
C ASN A 110 -2.99 6.90 0.06
N VAL A 111 -3.97 6.06 -0.24
CA VAL A 111 -3.78 4.83 -0.99
C VAL A 111 -4.26 5.04 -2.41
N ILE A 112 -3.36 4.93 -3.38
CA ILE A 112 -3.67 4.95 -4.81
C ILE A 112 -3.51 3.52 -5.32
N ALA A 113 -4.62 2.90 -5.69
CA ALA A 113 -4.65 1.50 -6.12
C ALA A 113 -5.10 1.38 -7.58
N GLU A 114 -4.47 0.45 -8.32
CA GLU A 114 -4.88 0.04 -9.66
C GLU A 114 -6.26 -0.64 -9.63
N SER A 115 -6.60 -1.34 -8.54
CA SER A 115 -7.82 -2.12 -8.41
C SER A 115 -8.78 -1.55 -7.37
N ALA A 116 -10.08 -1.68 -7.64
CA ALA A 116 -11.13 -1.34 -6.69
C ALA A 116 -11.06 -2.21 -5.43
N SER A 117 -10.71 -3.50 -5.58
CA SER A 117 -10.57 -4.44 -4.46
C SER A 117 -9.46 -4.07 -3.48
N HIS A 118 -8.31 -3.59 -3.95
CA HIS A 118 -7.23 -3.11 -3.06
C HIS A 118 -7.61 -1.81 -2.35
N SER A 119 -8.31 -0.89 -3.05
CA SER A 119 -8.85 0.31 -2.44
C SER A 119 -9.91 -0.03 -1.37
N MET A 120 -10.83 -0.95 -1.68
CA MET A 120 -11.81 -1.48 -0.73
C MET A 120 -11.12 -2.10 0.49
N PHE A 121 -10.13 -2.98 0.28
CA PHE A 121 -9.37 -3.59 1.37
C PHE A 121 -8.75 -2.54 2.30
N SER A 122 -8.20 -1.46 1.73
CA SER A 122 -7.61 -0.38 2.54
C SER A 122 -8.65 0.29 3.45
N LYS A 123 -9.87 0.52 2.95
CA LYS A 123 -10.97 1.11 3.73
C LYS A 123 -11.54 0.17 4.80
N LEU A 124 -11.44 -1.15 4.59
CA LEU A 124 -11.89 -2.15 5.56
C LEU A 124 -10.87 -2.41 6.67
N ILE A 125 -9.57 -2.32 6.36
CA ILE A 125 -8.52 -2.66 7.32
C ILE A 125 -7.97 -1.44 8.08
N PHE A 126 -8.07 -0.25 7.51
CA PHE A 126 -7.73 1.00 8.12
C PHE A 126 -9.01 1.76 8.52
N ILE A 127 -8.85 2.89 9.15
CA ILE A 127 -9.97 3.72 9.59
C ILE A 127 -10.27 4.73 8.49
N SER A 128 -11.52 4.74 8.01
CA SER A 128 -12.03 5.80 7.15
C SER A 128 -12.49 6.96 8.05
N PRO A 129 -11.79 8.09 8.10
CA PRO A 129 -12.18 9.20 8.96
C PRO A 129 -13.35 9.96 8.35
N ASP A 130 -14.20 10.58 9.18
CA ASP A 130 -15.23 11.50 8.74
C ASP A 130 -14.61 12.73 8.06
N GLU A 131 -13.47 13.18 8.58
CA GLU A 131 -12.67 14.27 8.02
C GLU A 131 -11.20 13.82 7.88
N PHE A 132 -10.71 13.80 6.64
CA PHE A 132 -9.31 13.57 6.34
C PHE A 132 -8.55 14.90 6.37
N ASN A 133 -7.81 15.14 7.47
CA ASN A 133 -7.04 16.37 7.64
C ASN A 133 -5.53 16.08 7.70
N PRO A 134 -4.80 16.13 6.55
CA PRO A 134 -3.36 15.93 6.50
C PRO A 134 -2.56 17.13 7.01
N GLN A 135 -3.20 18.28 7.24
CA GLN A 135 -2.49 19.51 7.62
C GLN A 135 -1.85 19.44 9.01
N THR A 136 -2.42 18.63 9.91
CA THR A 136 -1.91 18.45 11.27
C THR A 136 -0.82 17.39 11.38
N LYS A 137 -0.77 16.45 10.43
CA LYS A 137 0.21 15.35 10.39
C LYS A 137 0.63 15.07 8.96
N LYS A 138 1.93 14.84 8.77
CA LYS A 138 2.47 14.50 7.45
C LYS A 138 1.93 13.15 6.98
N GLU A 139 1.27 13.17 5.83
CA GLU A 139 0.67 11.98 5.23
C GLU A 139 1.69 11.01 4.65
N TRP A 140 1.28 9.75 4.59
CA TRP A 140 1.96 8.70 3.85
C TRP A 140 1.23 8.45 2.53
N GLN A 141 1.98 7.96 1.56
CA GLN A 141 1.43 7.52 0.28
C GLN A 141 1.69 6.04 0.07
N ILE A 142 0.67 5.33 -0.40
CA ILE A 142 0.79 3.94 -0.86
C ILE A 142 0.43 3.91 -2.33
N LEU A 143 1.34 3.43 -3.18
CA LEU A 143 1.01 3.02 -4.54
C LEU A 143 0.84 1.51 -4.56
N SER A 144 -0.29 1.03 -5.11
CA SER A 144 -0.63 -0.39 -5.22
C SER A 144 -0.96 -0.74 -6.66
N ALA A 145 0.04 -1.21 -7.40
CA ALA A 145 -0.01 -1.59 -8.80
C ALA A 145 0.09 -3.12 -8.94
N LEU A 146 -1.02 -3.80 -8.74
CA LEU A 146 -1.04 -5.28 -8.59
C LEU A 146 -0.65 -6.04 -9.87
N ASN A 147 -0.81 -5.41 -11.04
CA ASN A 147 -0.44 -6.00 -12.33
C ASN A 147 0.84 -5.39 -12.94
N TYR A 148 1.52 -4.51 -12.21
CA TYR A 148 2.82 -4.01 -12.64
C TYR A 148 3.88 -5.09 -12.41
N GLU A 149 4.64 -5.42 -13.44
CA GLU A 149 5.76 -6.36 -13.36
C GLU A 149 7.07 -5.61 -13.29
N CYS A 150 7.79 -5.77 -12.19
CA CYS A 150 9.14 -5.23 -12.03
C CYS A 150 10.13 -6.02 -12.90
N SER A 151 11.16 -5.35 -13.39
CA SER A 151 12.34 -5.99 -13.97
C SER A 151 13.42 -6.13 -12.91
N PRO A 152 13.72 -7.36 -12.39
CA PRO A 152 14.69 -7.54 -11.32
C PRO A 152 16.06 -6.93 -11.59
N GLU A 153 16.54 -7.04 -12.83
CA GLU A 153 17.85 -6.54 -13.24
C GLU A 153 17.89 -5.00 -13.24
N GLU A 154 16.86 -4.36 -13.77
CA GLU A 154 16.81 -2.89 -13.89
C GLU A 154 16.36 -2.23 -12.60
N ASP A 155 15.30 -2.76 -11.99
CA ASP A 155 14.66 -2.16 -10.82
C ASP A 155 15.36 -2.55 -9.51
N GLY A 156 16.10 -3.66 -9.50
CA GLY A 156 16.84 -4.14 -8.34
C GLY A 156 15.96 -4.92 -7.34
N THR A 157 14.83 -5.44 -7.82
CA THR A 157 13.95 -6.32 -7.05
C THR A 157 14.43 -7.77 -7.11
N ASN A 158 13.87 -8.66 -6.26
CA ASN A 158 14.23 -10.09 -6.31
C ASN A 158 13.37 -10.87 -7.31
N SER A 159 12.21 -10.34 -7.66
CA SER A 159 11.26 -10.93 -8.59
C SER A 159 10.44 -9.83 -9.28
N GLU A 160 9.44 -10.22 -10.08
CA GLU A 160 8.52 -9.29 -10.75
C GLU A 160 7.61 -8.52 -9.79
N GLY A 161 7.61 -8.88 -8.50
CA GLY A 161 6.84 -8.16 -7.49
C GLY A 161 7.72 -7.66 -6.35
N CYS A 162 7.32 -6.54 -5.74
CA CYS A 162 8.01 -5.99 -4.59
C CYS A 162 7.09 -5.24 -3.63
N VAL A 163 7.53 -5.17 -2.38
CA VAL A 163 7.00 -4.30 -1.33
C VAL A 163 8.16 -3.48 -0.79
N ILE A 164 8.14 -2.17 -0.99
CA ILE A 164 9.24 -1.29 -0.58
C ILE A 164 8.71 -0.17 0.30
N ILE A 165 9.33 0.03 1.47
CA ILE A 165 9.00 1.10 2.41
C ILE A 165 10.13 2.14 2.38
N ASN A 166 9.80 3.40 2.10
CA ASN A 166 10.69 4.54 2.29
C ASN A 166 10.19 5.40 3.46
N PHE A 167 10.87 5.30 4.60
CA PHE A 167 10.52 6.04 5.82
C PHE A 167 10.77 7.55 5.68
N ALA A 168 11.87 7.94 5.03
CA ALA A 168 12.21 9.34 4.84
C ALA A 168 11.21 10.06 3.95
N ALA A 169 10.84 9.43 2.82
CA ALA A 169 9.86 9.97 1.88
C ALA A 169 8.41 9.72 2.30
N ARG A 170 8.14 8.90 3.32
CA ARG A 170 6.80 8.44 3.73
C ARG A 170 6.02 7.79 2.58
N LYS A 171 6.68 6.87 1.89
CA LYS A 171 6.15 6.17 0.73
C LYS A 171 6.18 4.66 0.93
N VAL A 172 5.15 3.98 0.45
CA VAL A 172 5.08 2.52 0.37
C VAL A 172 4.70 2.13 -1.05
N LEU A 173 5.51 1.29 -1.66
CA LEU A 173 5.26 0.76 -2.99
C LEU A 173 4.89 -0.72 -2.89
N LEU A 174 3.77 -1.09 -3.50
CA LEU A 174 3.37 -2.46 -3.78
C LEU A 174 3.24 -2.61 -5.30
N ALA A 175 4.18 -3.29 -5.93
CA ALA A 175 4.16 -3.58 -7.36
C ALA A 175 4.13 -5.11 -7.57
N GLY A 176 3.30 -5.61 -8.49
CA GLY A 176 3.15 -7.04 -8.74
C GLY A 176 2.60 -7.86 -7.58
N MET A 177 1.95 -7.21 -6.62
CA MET A 177 1.46 -7.83 -5.38
C MET A 177 -0.07 -7.86 -5.36
N LYS A 178 -0.66 -9.00 -5.74
CA LYS A 178 -2.12 -9.21 -5.71
C LYS A 178 -2.68 -9.48 -4.31
N TYR A 179 -1.83 -9.83 -3.34
CA TYR A 179 -2.24 -10.03 -1.96
C TYR A 179 -2.27 -8.69 -1.21
N ALA A 180 -3.46 -8.10 -1.05
CA ALA A 180 -3.67 -6.81 -0.42
C ALA A 180 -3.18 -6.71 1.04
N GLY A 181 -3.02 -7.85 1.73
CA GLY A 181 -2.51 -7.91 3.11
C GLY A 181 -1.09 -7.37 3.30
N GLU A 182 -0.30 -7.22 2.22
CA GLU A 182 1.00 -6.55 2.27
C GLU A 182 0.86 -5.06 2.64
N MET A 183 -0.21 -4.38 2.21
CA MET A 183 -0.50 -2.99 2.56
C MET A 183 -0.64 -2.81 4.08
N LYS A 184 -1.45 -3.67 4.74
CA LYS A 184 -1.60 -3.68 6.20
C LYS A 184 -0.26 -3.87 6.89
N LYS A 185 0.53 -4.85 6.44
CA LYS A 185 1.80 -5.20 7.07
C LYS A 185 2.88 -4.14 6.86
N SER A 186 2.86 -3.46 5.74
CA SER A 186 3.76 -2.33 5.50
C SER A 186 3.48 -1.18 6.48
N MET A 187 2.21 -0.83 6.66
CA MET A 187 1.84 0.22 7.62
C MET A 187 2.06 -0.21 9.08
N PHE A 188 1.94 -1.49 9.40
CA PHE A 188 2.34 -1.99 10.70
C PHE A 188 3.86 -1.85 10.93
N SER A 189 4.69 -2.12 9.92
CA SER A 189 6.13 -1.86 9.98
C SER A 189 6.43 -0.35 10.16
N VAL A 190 5.65 0.52 9.51
CA VAL A 190 5.75 1.97 9.70
C VAL A 190 5.44 2.36 11.15
N GLN A 191 4.38 1.80 11.74
CA GLN A 191 4.08 2.05 13.16
C GLN A 191 5.19 1.55 14.08
N ASN A 192 5.73 0.35 13.84
CA ASN A 192 6.85 -0.20 14.61
C ASN A 192 8.11 0.66 14.55
N PHE A 193 8.31 1.39 13.46
CA PHE A 193 9.42 2.33 13.32
C PHE A 193 9.15 3.67 14.03
N LEU A 194 7.93 4.22 13.90
CA LEU A 194 7.62 5.59 14.35
C LEU A 194 7.13 5.70 15.81
N MET A 195 6.45 4.66 16.32
CA MET A 195 5.75 4.78 17.61
C MET A 195 6.66 4.61 18.83
N PRO A 196 7.72 3.77 18.80
CA PRO A 196 8.62 3.66 19.96
C PRO A 196 9.27 4.97 20.36
N GLU A 197 9.58 5.86 19.42
CA GLU A 197 10.10 7.21 19.72
C GLU A 197 9.10 8.11 20.48
N LYS A 198 7.83 7.67 20.55
CA LYS A 198 6.73 8.35 21.25
C LYS A 198 6.27 7.58 22.49
N ASP A 199 7.09 6.66 22.99
CA ASP A 199 6.77 5.76 24.10
C ASP A 199 5.48 4.92 23.87
N VAL A 200 5.18 4.59 22.61
CA VAL A 200 4.03 3.77 22.21
C VAL A 200 4.52 2.47 21.60
N LEU A 201 4.04 1.34 22.14
CA LEU A 201 4.32 0.00 21.61
C LEU A 201 3.22 -0.47 20.65
N PRO A 202 3.47 -0.55 19.33
CA PRO A 202 2.55 -1.19 18.42
C PRO A 202 2.57 -2.71 18.61
N MET A 203 1.39 -3.32 18.63
CA MET A 203 1.25 -4.78 18.74
C MET A 203 0.31 -5.33 17.69
N HIS A 204 0.67 -6.47 17.11
CA HIS A 204 -0.22 -7.27 16.28
C HIS A 204 -0.89 -8.33 17.17
N CYS A 205 -1.97 -7.93 17.82
CA CYS A 205 -2.67 -8.76 18.81
C CYS A 205 -4.18 -8.58 18.70
N SER A 206 -4.93 -9.37 19.49
CA SER A 206 -6.31 -9.08 19.86
C SER A 206 -6.36 -8.59 21.32
N SER A 207 -7.34 -7.75 21.62
CA SER A 207 -7.62 -7.29 22.99
C SER A 207 -9.08 -7.64 23.31
N ASN A 208 -9.29 -8.28 24.45
CA ASN A 208 -10.61 -8.64 24.94
C ASN A 208 -10.79 -8.04 26.33
N VAL A 209 -11.99 -7.56 26.63
CA VAL A 209 -12.42 -7.06 27.93
C VAL A 209 -13.48 -7.98 28.50
#